data_01d4fb2d76fb36d69998982d5d76df76
#
_entry.id   01d4fb2d76fb36d69998982d5d76df76
#
_cell.length_a   1.000
_cell.length_b   1.000
_cell.length_c   1.000
_cell.angle_alpha   90.00
_cell.angle_beta   90.00
_cell.angle_gamma   90.00
#
_symmetry.space_group_name_H-M   'P 1'
#
loop_
_entity.id
_entity.type
_entity.pdbx_description
1 polymer ?
#
loop_
_entity_poly.entity_id
_entity_poly.type
_entity_poly.pdbx_seq_one_letter_code
_entity_poly.pdbx_strand_id
1 'polypeptide(L)'
;MIKIAVLGYGIVGSGVVHVLDKNAERIYKNAGQRVDVKYILDIRDFPDCPYNSLFAKDFETIVSDPEVTVVVEVIGGADAALTYTRRCLEAGKSVVTSNKELVAEHGSELLKLAMEKGVNYLFEASVGGGIPVIRPLAQCMTANTISEIYGILNGTTNYILTDMERNGAEFSAALFEAQNKGYAESDPTADIEGHDTCRKICILSSLAFGHHIYPRSVPTEGITGVTINDMRYAAALGYKIKLLGRSRAVGEKVSVYVAPHLVNKHSILAEVDDVMNGVVIRGNAVGNVVFCGAGAGKLPTASAVVADVIDAVKHLYARKWISWTDGSEDLIADPVLLASAWYIRTDASCEKVEKEFGSVLFADDTGSETAFVTSVMNGKMVSELLNRGIKAYSQFRILGDH
;
A
#
# COMPACT_ATOMS: atom_id res chain seq x y z
N MET A 1 17.92 -24.28 17.29
CA MET A 1 18.41 -23.55 16.09
C MET A 1 17.39 -23.75 14.99
N ILE A 2 16.87 -22.70 14.43
CA ILE A 2 15.85 -22.72 13.38
C ILE A 2 16.52 -22.50 12.03
N LYS A 3 16.23 -23.37 11.07
CA LYS A 3 16.70 -23.25 9.70
C LYS A 3 15.61 -22.62 8.84
N ILE A 4 16.00 -21.63 8.05
CA ILE A 4 15.09 -20.97 7.10
C ILE A 4 15.65 -21.05 5.68
N ALA A 5 14.79 -20.85 4.69
CA ALA A 5 15.18 -20.66 3.30
C ALA A 5 14.72 -19.29 2.80
N VAL A 6 15.47 -18.70 1.85
CA VAL A 6 15.13 -17.43 1.20
C VAL A 6 14.96 -17.68 -0.30
N LEU A 7 13.75 -17.47 -0.81
CA LEU A 7 13.41 -17.60 -2.22
C LEU A 7 13.47 -16.19 -2.87
N GLY A 8 14.44 -15.98 -3.72
CA GLY A 8 14.81 -14.70 -4.32
C GLY A 8 15.99 -14.03 -3.60
N TYR A 9 17.05 -13.71 -4.35
CA TYR A 9 18.23 -12.98 -3.84
C TYR A 9 18.42 -11.64 -4.57
N GLY A 10 17.29 -10.97 -4.81
CA GLY A 10 17.24 -9.61 -5.33
C GLY A 10 17.54 -8.57 -4.24
N ILE A 11 16.99 -7.36 -4.42
CA ILE A 11 17.17 -6.24 -3.48
C ILE A 11 16.68 -6.64 -2.07
N VAL A 12 15.47 -7.17 -1.95
CA VAL A 12 14.88 -7.53 -0.66
C VAL A 12 15.57 -8.76 -0.08
N GLY A 13 15.72 -9.85 -0.82
CA GLY A 13 16.32 -11.10 -0.32
C GLY A 13 17.75 -10.94 0.14
N SER A 14 18.60 -10.23 -0.62
CA SER A 14 19.96 -9.90 -0.16
C SER A 14 19.96 -9.01 1.09
N GLY A 15 18.95 -8.13 1.22
CA GLY A 15 18.73 -7.34 2.43
C GLY A 15 18.35 -8.22 3.64
N VAL A 16 17.45 -9.19 3.45
CA VAL A 16 17.04 -10.14 4.50
C VAL A 16 18.24 -10.94 5.03
N VAL A 17 19.04 -11.54 4.13
CA VAL A 17 20.24 -12.29 4.54
C VAL A 17 21.21 -11.37 5.29
N HIS A 18 21.44 -10.15 4.79
CA HIS A 18 22.30 -9.17 5.45
C HIS A 18 21.80 -8.81 6.87
N VAL A 19 20.50 -8.55 7.04
CA VAL A 19 19.93 -8.17 8.34
C VAL A 19 19.99 -9.34 9.32
N LEU A 20 19.72 -10.57 8.86
CA LEU A 20 19.84 -11.80 9.67
C LEU A 20 21.28 -12.00 10.17
N ASP A 21 22.25 -11.83 9.30
CA ASP A 21 23.69 -11.97 9.65
C ASP A 21 24.14 -10.84 10.59
N LYS A 22 23.94 -9.58 10.18
CA LYS A 22 24.40 -8.42 10.91
C LYS A 22 23.80 -8.28 12.31
N ASN A 23 22.55 -8.66 12.48
CA ASN A 23 21.79 -8.54 13.73
C ASN A 23 21.57 -9.88 14.45
N ALA A 24 22.34 -10.93 14.13
CA ALA A 24 22.14 -12.30 14.61
C ALA A 24 21.93 -12.41 16.13
N GLU A 25 22.77 -11.75 16.93
CA GLU A 25 22.67 -11.76 18.40
C GLU A 25 21.40 -11.07 18.92
N ARG A 26 20.97 -9.97 18.28
CA ARG A 26 19.73 -9.29 18.63
C ARG A 26 18.52 -10.13 18.26
N ILE A 27 18.57 -10.76 17.09
CA ILE A 27 17.52 -11.67 16.60
C ILE A 27 17.40 -12.87 17.52
N TYR A 28 18.52 -13.50 17.92
CA TYR A 28 18.53 -14.58 18.88
C TYR A 28 17.83 -14.21 20.21
N LYS A 29 18.18 -13.07 20.78
CA LYS A 29 17.53 -12.59 22.02
C LYS A 29 16.03 -12.38 21.86
N ASN A 30 15.60 -11.90 20.71
CA ASN A 30 14.19 -11.63 20.45
C ASN A 30 13.40 -12.89 20.07
N ALA A 31 13.98 -13.78 19.26
CA ALA A 31 13.33 -15.01 18.81
C ALA A 31 13.40 -16.15 19.87
N GLY A 32 14.29 -16.06 20.85
CA GLY A 32 14.56 -17.11 21.84
C GLY A 32 15.37 -18.28 21.26
N GLN A 33 15.65 -18.27 19.96
CA GLN A 33 16.40 -19.32 19.25
C GLN A 33 17.28 -18.67 18.16
N ARG A 34 18.38 -19.32 17.78
CA ARG A 34 19.16 -18.93 16.61
C ARG A 34 18.37 -19.19 15.33
N VAL A 35 18.45 -18.26 14.41
CA VAL A 35 17.84 -18.32 13.07
C VAL A 35 18.97 -18.30 12.05
N ASP A 36 19.14 -19.38 11.31
CA ASP A 36 20.18 -19.52 10.29
C ASP A 36 19.55 -19.73 8.91
N VAL A 37 20.08 -19.04 7.92
CA VAL A 37 19.75 -19.30 6.51
C VAL A 37 20.44 -20.59 6.08
N LYS A 38 19.66 -21.61 5.72
CA LYS A 38 20.16 -22.88 5.21
C LYS A 38 20.24 -22.88 3.69
N TYR A 39 19.26 -22.28 3.03
CA TYR A 39 19.18 -22.21 1.58
C TYR A 39 18.79 -20.84 1.08
N ILE A 40 19.37 -20.49 -0.07
CA ILE A 40 18.96 -19.35 -0.89
C ILE A 40 18.62 -19.91 -2.27
N LEU A 41 17.48 -19.53 -2.84
CA LEU A 41 17.09 -19.91 -4.20
C LEU A 41 17.01 -18.66 -5.06
N ASP A 42 17.73 -18.63 -6.16
CA ASP A 42 17.61 -17.62 -7.21
C ASP A 42 17.93 -18.23 -8.57
N ILE A 43 17.35 -17.73 -9.63
CA ILE A 43 17.64 -18.16 -11.01
C ILE A 43 18.99 -17.69 -11.53
N ARG A 44 19.56 -16.66 -10.90
CA ARG A 44 20.85 -16.08 -11.20
C ARG A 44 21.98 -16.72 -10.41
N ASP A 45 23.18 -16.65 -10.90
CA ASP A 45 24.40 -17.05 -10.18
C ASP A 45 25.06 -15.84 -9.49
N PHE A 46 25.60 -16.09 -8.29
CA PHE A 46 26.25 -15.08 -7.46
C PHE A 46 27.62 -15.59 -6.97
N PRO A 47 28.61 -15.78 -7.87
CA PRO A 47 29.89 -16.44 -7.55
C PRO A 47 30.70 -15.70 -6.47
N ASP A 48 30.64 -14.37 -6.45
CA ASP A 48 31.38 -13.53 -5.51
C ASP A 48 30.61 -13.25 -4.21
N CYS A 49 29.42 -13.85 -4.03
CA CYS A 49 28.64 -13.65 -2.84
C CYS A 49 29.22 -14.42 -1.64
N PRO A 50 29.38 -13.78 -0.46
CA PRO A 50 29.85 -14.44 0.75
C PRO A 50 29.00 -15.66 1.17
N TYR A 51 27.75 -15.70 0.70
CA TYR A 51 26.80 -16.76 0.98
C TYR A 51 26.66 -17.78 -0.17
N ASN A 52 27.62 -17.82 -1.12
CA ASN A 52 27.54 -18.67 -2.32
C ASN A 52 27.27 -20.15 -1.99
N SER A 53 27.84 -20.66 -0.90
CA SER A 53 27.63 -22.05 -0.45
C SER A 53 26.19 -22.36 -0.01
N LEU A 54 25.32 -21.37 0.20
CA LEU A 54 23.94 -21.54 0.63
C LEU A 54 22.97 -21.62 -0.56
N PHE A 55 23.42 -21.38 -1.80
CA PHE A 55 22.53 -21.42 -2.96
C PHE A 55 22.15 -22.86 -3.32
N ALA A 56 20.84 -23.13 -3.21
CA ALA A 56 20.23 -24.35 -3.70
C ALA A 56 20.00 -24.26 -5.21
N LYS A 57 20.12 -25.40 -5.90
CA LYS A 57 19.96 -25.47 -7.37
C LYS A 57 18.49 -25.62 -7.80
N ASP A 58 17.67 -26.16 -6.93
CA ASP A 58 16.25 -26.37 -7.22
C ASP A 58 15.38 -26.19 -5.96
N PHE A 59 14.11 -25.93 -6.18
CA PHE A 59 13.13 -25.73 -5.13
C PHE A 59 12.82 -27.01 -4.34
N GLU A 60 12.92 -28.20 -4.98
CA GLU A 60 12.62 -29.49 -4.34
C GLU A 60 13.54 -29.74 -3.14
N THR A 61 14.80 -29.36 -3.25
CA THR A 61 15.76 -29.44 -2.14
C THR A 61 15.26 -28.69 -0.91
N ILE A 62 14.59 -27.54 -1.10
CA ILE A 62 14.11 -26.70 0.00
C ILE A 62 12.79 -27.22 0.57
N VAL A 63 11.84 -27.55 -0.30
CA VAL A 63 10.49 -27.93 0.15
C VAL A 63 10.47 -29.29 0.84
N SER A 64 11.32 -30.21 0.39
CA SER A 64 11.44 -31.57 0.99
C SER A 64 12.28 -31.62 2.24
N ASP A 65 13.09 -30.60 2.55
CA ASP A 65 13.97 -30.63 3.73
C ASP A 65 13.18 -30.36 5.04
N PRO A 66 13.08 -31.36 5.95
CA PRO A 66 12.33 -31.21 7.19
C PRO A 66 12.95 -30.22 8.20
N GLU A 67 14.24 -29.88 8.05
CA GLU A 67 14.89 -28.91 8.93
C GLU A 67 14.49 -27.47 8.61
N VAL A 68 14.02 -27.20 7.38
CA VAL A 68 13.53 -25.87 6.98
C VAL A 68 12.09 -25.71 7.49
N THR A 69 11.90 -24.83 8.46
CA THR A 69 10.60 -24.58 9.09
C THR A 69 9.93 -23.28 8.65
N VAL A 70 10.71 -22.32 8.22
CA VAL A 70 10.21 -21.03 7.72
C VAL A 70 10.84 -20.74 6.36
N VAL A 71 10.03 -20.31 5.42
CA VAL A 71 10.45 -19.90 4.08
C VAL A 71 10.14 -18.42 3.88
N VAL A 72 11.13 -17.67 3.46
CA VAL A 72 11.01 -16.25 3.07
C VAL A 72 10.83 -16.19 1.56
N GLU A 73 9.67 -15.77 1.09
CA GLU A 73 9.35 -15.56 -0.32
C GLU A 73 9.50 -14.07 -0.64
N VAL A 74 10.45 -13.74 -1.51
CA VAL A 74 10.75 -12.37 -1.95
C VAL A 74 11.09 -12.33 -3.45
N ILE A 75 10.36 -13.17 -4.21
CA ILE A 75 10.45 -13.26 -5.68
C ILE A 75 9.56 -12.18 -6.30
N GLY A 76 9.94 -11.64 -7.44
CA GLY A 76 9.09 -10.73 -8.22
C GLY A 76 7.99 -11.48 -8.99
N GLY A 77 6.83 -10.84 -9.15
CA GLY A 77 5.66 -11.41 -9.83
C GLY A 77 4.86 -12.38 -8.96
N ALA A 78 3.68 -12.80 -9.43
CA ALA A 78 2.76 -13.63 -8.65
C ALA A 78 2.89 -15.14 -8.97
N ASP A 79 3.11 -15.55 -10.21
CA ASP A 79 2.95 -16.95 -10.66
C ASP A 79 3.90 -17.93 -9.95
N ALA A 80 5.22 -17.67 -10.03
CA ALA A 80 6.21 -18.51 -9.34
C ALA A 80 6.08 -18.41 -7.83
N ALA A 81 5.84 -17.21 -7.30
CA ALA A 81 5.64 -16.95 -5.89
C ALA A 81 4.43 -17.72 -5.34
N LEU A 82 3.29 -17.74 -6.06
CA LEU A 82 2.11 -18.51 -5.70
C LEU A 82 2.40 -20.01 -5.62
N THR A 83 3.04 -20.54 -6.67
CA THR A 83 3.38 -21.97 -6.73
C THR A 83 4.27 -22.39 -5.57
N TYR A 84 5.32 -21.64 -5.29
CA TYR A 84 6.26 -21.97 -4.23
C TYR A 84 5.65 -21.76 -2.83
N THR A 85 4.91 -20.67 -2.64
CA THR A 85 4.22 -20.40 -1.37
C THR A 85 3.23 -21.52 -1.04
N ARG A 86 2.37 -21.90 -1.99
CA ARG A 86 1.40 -22.98 -1.81
C ARG A 86 2.09 -24.29 -1.41
N ARG A 87 3.11 -24.69 -2.13
CA ARG A 87 3.86 -25.93 -1.86
C ARG A 87 4.58 -25.89 -0.51
N CYS A 88 5.12 -24.75 -0.10
CA CYS A 88 5.72 -24.60 1.22
C CYS A 88 4.68 -24.77 2.33
N LEU A 89 3.52 -24.12 2.20
CA LEU A 89 2.42 -24.26 3.17
C LEU A 89 1.91 -25.70 3.23
N GLU A 90 1.70 -26.36 2.07
CA GLU A 90 1.32 -27.78 1.97
C GLU A 90 2.31 -28.70 2.66
N ALA A 91 3.60 -28.39 2.58
CA ALA A 91 4.68 -29.13 3.25
C ALA A 91 4.82 -28.82 4.76
N GLY A 92 3.88 -28.02 5.33
CA GLY A 92 3.89 -27.68 6.75
C GLY A 92 4.95 -26.64 7.14
N LYS A 93 5.41 -25.81 6.19
CA LYS A 93 6.37 -24.75 6.46
C LYS A 93 5.64 -23.39 6.54
N SER A 94 5.98 -22.60 7.57
CA SER A 94 5.51 -21.20 7.62
C SER A 94 6.14 -20.37 6.51
N VAL A 95 5.37 -19.43 5.93
CA VAL A 95 5.86 -18.57 4.87
C VAL A 95 5.76 -17.11 5.29
N VAL A 96 6.82 -16.36 4.99
CA VAL A 96 6.91 -14.91 5.16
C VAL A 96 7.12 -14.28 3.78
N THR A 97 6.31 -13.30 3.39
CA THR A 97 6.44 -12.68 2.07
C THR A 97 6.43 -11.15 2.11
N SER A 98 7.08 -10.51 1.14
CA SER A 98 6.93 -9.09 0.82
C SER A 98 6.10 -8.85 -0.45
N ASN A 99 5.59 -9.91 -1.06
CA ASN A 99 4.95 -9.85 -2.36
C ASN A 99 3.50 -9.38 -2.26
N LYS A 100 3.30 -8.07 -2.43
CA LYS A 100 1.98 -7.43 -2.36
C LYS A 100 1.00 -7.94 -3.41
N GLU A 101 1.50 -8.31 -4.60
CA GLU A 101 0.66 -8.84 -5.68
C GLU A 101 0.11 -10.21 -5.31
N LEU A 102 0.96 -11.10 -4.81
CA LEU A 102 0.56 -12.40 -4.31
C LEU A 102 -0.49 -12.30 -3.20
N VAL A 103 -0.28 -11.42 -2.22
CA VAL A 103 -1.20 -11.25 -1.09
C VAL A 103 -2.53 -10.62 -1.53
N ALA A 104 -2.49 -9.61 -2.42
CA ALA A 104 -3.69 -8.93 -2.90
C ALA A 104 -4.57 -9.79 -3.80
N GLU A 105 -3.98 -10.73 -4.56
CA GLU A 105 -4.76 -11.61 -5.46
C GLU A 105 -5.12 -12.96 -4.83
N HIS A 106 -4.27 -13.53 -3.97
CA HIS A 106 -4.38 -14.89 -3.45
C HIS A 106 -4.40 -14.99 -1.92
N GLY A 107 -4.51 -13.85 -1.21
CA GLY A 107 -4.38 -13.82 0.25
C GLY A 107 -5.40 -14.70 0.98
N SER A 108 -6.67 -14.72 0.57
CA SER A 108 -7.71 -15.55 1.20
C SER A 108 -7.41 -17.05 1.08
N GLU A 109 -7.01 -17.49 -0.11
CA GLU A 109 -6.66 -18.88 -0.39
C GLU A 109 -5.45 -19.32 0.43
N LEU A 110 -4.37 -18.51 0.43
CA LEU A 110 -3.13 -18.84 1.12
C LEU A 110 -3.28 -18.81 2.64
N LEU A 111 -4.05 -17.88 3.19
CA LEU A 111 -4.39 -17.84 4.60
C LEU A 111 -5.22 -19.05 5.04
N LYS A 112 -6.20 -19.45 4.22
CA LYS A 112 -6.99 -20.65 4.45
C LYS A 112 -6.11 -21.90 4.45
N LEU A 113 -5.22 -22.04 3.46
CA LEU A 113 -4.29 -23.17 3.38
C LEU A 113 -3.34 -23.19 4.59
N ALA A 114 -2.79 -22.05 4.99
CA ALA A 114 -1.93 -21.96 6.19
C ALA A 114 -2.70 -22.38 7.45
N MET A 115 -4.00 -22.01 7.53
CA MET A 115 -4.87 -22.42 8.61
C MET A 115 -5.06 -23.95 8.63
N GLU A 116 -5.37 -24.56 7.50
CA GLU A 116 -5.59 -26.01 7.37
C GLU A 116 -4.33 -26.81 7.70
N LYS A 117 -3.15 -26.28 7.39
CA LYS A 117 -1.84 -26.92 7.67
C LYS A 117 -1.27 -26.59 9.05
N GLY A 118 -1.91 -25.71 9.82
CA GLY A 118 -1.44 -25.32 11.16
C GLY A 118 -0.16 -24.48 11.16
N VAL A 119 0.16 -23.79 10.06
CA VAL A 119 1.36 -22.96 9.89
C VAL A 119 1.00 -21.49 9.75
N ASN A 120 2.00 -20.61 9.72
CA ASN A 120 1.82 -19.16 9.59
C ASN A 120 2.12 -18.68 8.18
N TYR A 121 1.28 -17.78 7.67
CA TYR A 121 1.53 -16.97 6.48
C TYR A 121 1.53 -15.50 6.89
N LEU A 122 2.70 -14.85 6.81
CA LEU A 122 2.93 -13.48 7.30
C LEU A 122 3.43 -12.60 6.16
N PHE A 123 3.00 -11.33 6.16
CA PHE A 123 3.22 -10.43 5.01
C PHE A 123 3.34 -8.95 5.40
N GLU A 124 3.94 -8.65 6.57
CA GLU A 124 4.16 -7.25 7.03
C GLU A 124 4.79 -6.38 5.94
N ALA A 125 5.78 -6.90 5.25
CA ALA A 125 6.53 -6.17 4.21
C ALA A 125 5.75 -5.96 2.90
N SER A 126 4.54 -6.50 2.76
CA SER A 126 3.70 -6.30 1.57
C SER A 126 3.06 -4.91 1.50
N VAL A 127 2.92 -4.23 2.65
CA VAL A 127 2.37 -2.87 2.74
C VAL A 127 3.29 -2.00 3.60
N GLY A 128 3.58 -0.79 3.12
CA GLY A 128 4.34 0.19 3.89
C GLY A 128 5.84 -0.10 4.02
N GLY A 129 6.37 -1.10 3.33
CA GLY A 129 7.81 -1.43 3.34
C GLY A 129 8.37 -1.62 4.74
N GLY A 130 9.05 -0.61 5.29
CA GLY A 130 9.59 -0.64 6.65
C GLY A 130 8.61 -0.20 7.75
N ILE A 131 7.43 0.28 7.39
CA ILE A 131 6.41 0.74 8.33
C ILE A 131 5.65 -0.46 8.89
N PRO A 132 5.64 -0.70 10.22
CA PRO A 132 4.82 -1.76 10.79
C PRO A 132 3.36 -1.33 10.79
N VAL A 133 2.52 -1.91 9.93
CA VAL A 133 1.09 -1.58 9.82
C VAL A 133 0.18 -2.80 9.89
N ILE A 134 0.59 -3.92 9.27
CA ILE A 134 -0.20 -5.17 9.26
C ILE A 134 -0.32 -5.73 10.68
N ARG A 135 0.81 -5.87 11.38
CA ARG A 135 0.83 -6.42 12.73
C ARG A 135 0.11 -5.54 13.74
N PRO A 136 0.30 -4.22 13.79
CA PRO A 136 -0.50 -3.34 14.64
C PRO A 136 -2.01 -3.45 14.36
N LEU A 137 -2.42 -3.47 13.11
CA LEU A 137 -3.84 -3.64 12.74
C LEU A 137 -4.38 -4.99 13.24
N ALA A 138 -3.64 -6.08 13.01
CA ALA A 138 -4.06 -7.45 13.35
C ALA A 138 -3.93 -7.80 14.84
N GLN A 139 -3.14 -7.07 15.64
CA GLN A 139 -2.84 -7.45 17.03
C GLN A 139 -3.09 -6.33 18.04
N CYS A 140 -2.74 -5.09 17.71
CA CYS A 140 -2.83 -3.99 18.66
C CYS A 140 -4.18 -3.27 18.61
N MET A 141 -4.87 -3.33 17.46
CA MET A 141 -6.14 -2.63 17.25
C MET A 141 -7.36 -3.57 17.31
N THR A 142 -7.19 -4.81 17.71
CA THR A 142 -8.25 -5.85 17.74
C THR A 142 -9.43 -5.54 18.66
N ALA A 143 -9.27 -4.65 19.62
CA ALA A 143 -10.36 -4.18 20.47
C ALA A 143 -11.21 -3.06 19.81
N ASN A 144 -10.85 -2.63 18.59
CA ASN A 144 -11.55 -1.56 17.89
C ASN A 144 -12.33 -2.09 16.71
N THR A 145 -13.48 -1.47 16.44
CA THR A 145 -14.11 -1.53 15.13
C THR A 145 -13.44 -0.48 14.24
N ILE A 146 -12.80 -0.95 13.18
CA ILE A 146 -12.15 -0.06 12.22
C ILE A 146 -13.22 0.52 11.30
N SER A 147 -13.32 1.84 11.24
CA SER A 147 -14.28 2.54 10.38
C SER A 147 -13.68 3.01 9.07
N GLU A 148 -12.37 3.32 9.06
CA GLU A 148 -11.71 3.87 7.89
C GLU A 148 -10.19 3.62 7.94
N ILE A 149 -9.62 3.37 6.75
CA ILE A 149 -8.17 3.36 6.51
C ILE A 149 -7.91 4.21 5.27
N TYR A 150 -6.93 5.09 5.33
CA TYR A 150 -6.49 5.86 4.18
C TYR A 150 -5.00 6.22 4.31
N GLY A 151 -4.35 6.44 3.17
CA GLY A 151 -2.93 6.79 3.24
C GLY A 151 -2.24 6.97 1.91
N ILE A 152 -1.06 7.55 2.01
CA ILE A 152 -0.05 7.65 0.96
C ILE A 152 0.72 6.32 0.98
N LEU A 153 0.43 5.42 0.04
CA LEU A 153 0.94 4.05 0.02
C LEU A 153 2.03 3.82 -1.04
N ASN A 154 2.34 4.85 -1.85
CA ASN A 154 3.34 4.77 -2.89
C ASN A 154 4.30 5.97 -2.81
N GLY A 155 5.60 5.69 -2.66
CA GLY A 155 6.63 6.71 -2.52
C GLY A 155 6.96 7.43 -3.83
N THR A 156 6.88 6.75 -4.97
CA THR A 156 7.15 7.33 -6.31
C THR A 156 6.16 8.44 -6.63
N THR A 157 4.87 8.16 -6.50
CA THR A 157 3.82 9.16 -6.76
C THR A 157 3.86 10.30 -5.76
N ASN A 158 4.15 10.01 -4.50
CA ASN A 158 4.29 11.07 -3.49
C ASN A 158 5.50 11.97 -3.78
N TYR A 159 6.63 11.40 -4.23
CA TYR A 159 7.79 12.19 -4.67
C TYR A 159 7.43 13.09 -5.86
N ILE A 160 6.78 12.55 -6.90
CA ILE A 160 6.39 13.31 -8.08
C ILE A 160 5.48 14.49 -7.70
N LEU A 161 4.42 14.25 -6.92
CA LEU A 161 3.51 15.30 -6.46
C LEU A 161 4.22 16.33 -5.55
N THR A 162 5.18 15.91 -4.74
CA THR A 162 5.99 16.80 -3.90
C THR A 162 6.89 17.70 -4.75
N ASP A 163 7.51 17.16 -5.81
CA ASP A 163 8.37 17.90 -6.73
C ASP A 163 7.57 18.93 -7.56
N MET A 164 6.39 18.52 -8.05
CA MET A 164 5.44 19.42 -8.72
C MET A 164 5.03 20.59 -7.80
N GLU A 165 4.70 20.31 -6.54
CA GLU A 165 4.30 21.32 -5.55
C GLU A 165 5.44 22.29 -5.21
N ARG A 166 6.63 21.76 -4.86
CA ARG A 166 7.74 22.57 -4.33
C ARG A 166 8.49 23.34 -5.41
N ASN A 167 8.72 22.70 -6.55
CA ASN A 167 9.57 23.23 -7.61
C ASN A 167 8.79 23.79 -8.80
N GLY A 168 7.46 23.67 -8.81
CA GLY A 168 6.63 24.08 -9.92
C GLY A 168 6.89 23.24 -11.19
N ALA A 169 7.36 22.00 -11.03
CA ALA A 169 7.70 21.13 -12.14
C ALA A 169 6.43 20.59 -12.81
N GLU A 170 6.43 20.51 -14.14
CA GLU A 170 5.41 19.75 -14.86
C GLU A 170 5.54 18.27 -14.57
N PHE A 171 4.43 17.51 -14.66
CA PHE A 171 4.40 16.08 -14.35
C PHE A 171 5.51 15.27 -15.05
N SER A 172 5.72 15.52 -16.33
CA SER A 172 6.74 14.80 -17.11
C SER A 172 8.18 15.06 -16.63
N ALA A 173 8.47 16.28 -16.19
CA ALA A 173 9.77 16.65 -15.63
C ALA A 173 9.99 16.03 -14.26
N ALA A 174 8.98 16.05 -13.40
CA ALA A 174 9.02 15.42 -12.07
C ALA A 174 9.16 13.88 -12.17
N LEU A 175 8.48 13.24 -13.12
CA LEU A 175 8.62 11.82 -13.40
C LEU A 175 10.04 11.48 -13.89
N PHE A 176 10.59 12.25 -14.83
CA PHE A 176 11.94 12.07 -15.33
C PHE A 176 12.98 12.17 -14.19
N GLU A 177 12.81 13.15 -13.29
CA GLU A 177 13.67 13.30 -12.13
C GLU A 177 13.54 12.13 -11.13
N ALA A 178 12.32 11.62 -10.94
CA ALA A 178 12.09 10.41 -10.14
C ALA A 178 12.82 9.19 -10.72
N GLN A 179 12.83 9.03 -12.04
CA GLN A 179 13.55 7.95 -12.73
C GLN A 179 15.08 8.12 -12.57
N ASN A 180 15.61 9.32 -12.76
CA ASN A 180 17.03 9.62 -12.58
C ASN A 180 17.53 9.31 -11.16
N LYS A 181 16.70 9.54 -10.16
CA LYS A 181 16.98 9.22 -8.75
C LYS A 181 16.77 7.75 -8.39
N GLY A 182 16.25 6.95 -9.31
CA GLY A 182 15.92 5.54 -9.07
C GLY A 182 14.68 5.33 -8.19
N TYR A 183 13.81 6.32 -8.07
CA TYR A 183 12.52 6.22 -7.36
C TYR A 183 11.41 5.67 -8.25
N ALA A 184 11.53 5.86 -9.56
CA ALA A 184 10.66 5.25 -10.56
C ALA A 184 11.47 4.33 -11.49
N GLU A 185 10.85 3.22 -11.89
CA GLU A 185 11.40 2.32 -12.91
C GLU A 185 11.22 2.91 -14.32
N SER A 186 11.81 2.27 -15.33
CA SER A 186 11.63 2.67 -16.73
C SER A 186 10.17 2.56 -17.19
N ASP A 187 9.44 1.57 -16.69
CA ASP A 187 7.98 1.50 -16.81
C ASP A 187 7.35 1.85 -15.46
N PRO A 188 6.90 3.10 -15.25
CA PRO A 188 6.34 3.56 -14.00
C PRO A 188 4.83 3.33 -13.88
N THR A 189 4.20 2.66 -14.84
CA THR A 189 2.74 2.54 -14.97
C THR A 189 2.07 2.07 -13.67
N ALA A 190 2.64 1.04 -13.02
CA ALA A 190 2.07 0.52 -11.78
C ALA A 190 2.01 1.56 -10.66
N ASP A 191 2.96 2.50 -10.63
CA ASP A 191 2.99 3.59 -9.68
C ASP A 191 2.05 4.72 -10.09
N ILE A 192 2.27 5.32 -11.26
CA ILE A 192 1.59 6.56 -11.69
C ILE A 192 0.10 6.38 -11.97
N GLU A 193 -0.33 5.16 -12.36
CA GLU A 193 -1.75 4.81 -12.52
C GLU A 193 -2.40 4.29 -11.23
N GLY A 194 -1.66 4.22 -10.12
CA GLY A 194 -2.17 3.90 -8.79
C GLY A 194 -2.33 2.41 -8.47
N HIS A 195 -1.89 1.51 -9.34
CA HIS A 195 -2.06 0.05 -9.16
C HIS A 195 -1.31 -0.49 -7.94
N ASP A 196 -0.10 0.03 -7.66
CA ASP A 196 0.64 -0.31 -6.44
C ASP A 196 -0.13 0.10 -5.17
N THR A 197 -0.67 1.32 -5.17
CA THR A 197 -1.52 1.83 -4.07
C THR A 197 -2.79 0.99 -3.92
N CYS A 198 -3.40 0.56 -5.04
CA CYS A 198 -4.59 -0.27 -5.05
C CYS A 198 -4.34 -1.63 -4.38
N ARG A 199 -3.28 -2.36 -4.75
CA ARG A 199 -2.93 -3.63 -4.12
C ARG A 199 -2.76 -3.49 -2.61
N LYS A 200 -2.07 -2.43 -2.16
CA LYS A 200 -1.80 -2.18 -0.74
C LYS A 200 -3.06 -1.82 0.05
N ILE A 201 -3.94 -0.97 -0.49
CA ILE A 201 -5.20 -0.66 0.21
C ILE A 201 -6.14 -1.85 0.24
N CYS A 202 -6.14 -2.73 -0.77
CA CYS A 202 -6.88 -3.98 -0.77
C CYS A 202 -6.44 -4.90 0.38
N ILE A 203 -5.13 -5.07 0.60
CA ILE A 203 -4.58 -5.88 1.69
C ILE A 203 -5.02 -5.32 3.05
N LEU A 204 -4.85 -4.01 3.27
CA LEU A 204 -5.27 -3.35 4.52
C LEU A 204 -6.76 -3.47 4.76
N SER A 205 -7.57 -3.29 3.71
CA SER A 205 -9.03 -3.40 3.77
C SER A 205 -9.46 -4.83 4.09
N SER A 206 -8.87 -5.82 3.43
CA SER A 206 -9.17 -7.24 3.67
C SER A 206 -8.92 -7.61 5.13
N LEU A 207 -7.80 -7.13 5.68
CA LEU A 207 -7.44 -7.38 7.07
C LEU A 207 -8.38 -6.67 8.06
N ALA A 208 -8.77 -5.43 7.77
CA ALA A 208 -9.58 -4.61 8.67
C ALA A 208 -11.06 -5.02 8.69
N PHE A 209 -11.60 -5.43 7.54
CA PHE A 209 -13.02 -5.72 7.37
C PHE A 209 -13.35 -7.21 7.27
N GLY A 210 -12.33 -8.08 7.26
CA GLY A 210 -12.48 -9.52 7.37
C GLY A 210 -12.90 -10.25 6.08
N HIS A 211 -12.92 -9.56 4.94
CA HIS A 211 -13.27 -10.12 3.63
C HIS A 211 -12.22 -9.72 2.59
N HIS A 212 -11.87 -10.64 1.69
CA HIS A 212 -10.89 -10.35 0.63
C HIS A 212 -11.42 -9.27 -0.32
N ILE A 213 -10.66 -8.22 -0.49
CA ILE A 213 -10.94 -7.14 -1.43
C ILE A 213 -10.00 -7.31 -2.62
N TYR A 214 -10.55 -7.69 -3.76
CA TYR A 214 -9.78 -7.91 -4.97
C TYR A 214 -9.45 -6.61 -5.70
N PRO A 215 -8.19 -6.38 -6.13
CA PRO A 215 -7.80 -5.15 -6.84
C PRO A 215 -8.66 -4.85 -8.08
N ARG A 216 -9.10 -5.88 -8.82
CA ARG A 216 -9.96 -5.74 -9.99
C ARG A 216 -11.32 -5.08 -9.72
N SER A 217 -11.78 -5.12 -8.48
CA SER A 217 -13.08 -4.54 -8.05
C SER A 217 -12.93 -3.13 -7.47
N VAL A 218 -11.72 -2.57 -7.44
CA VAL A 218 -11.42 -1.28 -6.80
C VAL A 218 -11.19 -0.21 -7.86
N PRO A 219 -12.07 0.81 -7.95
CA PRO A 219 -11.82 1.97 -8.80
C PRO A 219 -10.50 2.63 -8.47
N THR A 220 -9.66 2.80 -9.49
CA THR A 220 -8.29 3.30 -9.32
C THR A 220 -8.02 4.39 -10.33
N GLU A 221 -7.68 5.58 -9.83
CA GLU A 221 -7.27 6.75 -10.58
C GLU A 221 -5.85 7.13 -10.16
N GLY A 222 -4.96 7.27 -11.14
CA GLY A 222 -3.57 7.66 -10.95
C GLY A 222 -3.37 9.17 -10.89
N ILE A 223 -2.10 9.60 -11.03
CA ILE A 223 -1.71 11.01 -10.95
C ILE A 223 -1.42 11.66 -12.30
N THR A 224 -1.55 10.92 -13.38
CA THR A 224 -1.23 11.41 -14.76
C THR A 224 -2.11 12.58 -15.20
N GLY A 225 -3.33 12.70 -14.64
CA GLY A 225 -4.25 13.81 -14.86
C GLY A 225 -4.00 15.05 -13.99
N VAL A 226 -3.08 15.01 -13.04
CA VAL A 226 -2.76 16.14 -12.16
C VAL A 226 -1.85 17.12 -12.88
N THR A 227 -2.19 18.39 -12.89
CA THR A 227 -1.44 19.45 -13.58
C THR A 227 -0.83 20.45 -12.59
N ILE A 228 0.15 21.24 -13.07
CA ILE A 228 0.73 22.33 -12.26
C ILE A 228 -0.32 23.39 -11.88
N ASN A 229 -1.33 23.61 -12.73
CA ASN A 229 -2.43 24.51 -12.39
C ASN A 229 -3.23 23.99 -11.20
N ASP A 230 -3.47 22.67 -11.11
CA ASP A 230 -4.14 22.07 -9.96
C ASP A 230 -3.33 22.25 -8.67
N MET A 231 -1.99 22.14 -8.75
CA MET A 231 -1.11 22.41 -7.61
C MET A 231 -1.24 23.85 -7.11
N ARG A 232 -1.23 24.82 -8.03
CA ARG A 232 -1.37 26.25 -7.69
C ARG A 232 -2.72 26.54 -7.03
N TYR A 233 -3.81 26.07 -7.63
CA TYR A 233 -5.15 26.31 -7.09
C TYR A 233 -5.37 25.57 -5.75
N ALA A 234 -4.86 24.36 -5.61
CA ALA A 234 -4.90 23.63 -4.33
C ALA A 234 -4.16 24.40 -3.22
N ALA A 235 -2.96 24.92 -3.53
CA ALA A 235 -2.18 25.74 -2.60
C ALA A 235 -2.91 27.03 -2.19
N ALA A 236 -3.54 27.75 -3.15
CA ALA A 236 -4.34 28.95 -2.90
C ALA A 236 -5.53 28.65 -1.97
N LEU A 237 -6.13 27.47 -2.09
CA LEU A 237 -7.21 26.98 -1.24
C LEU A 237 -6.74 26.42 0.12
N GLY A 238 -5.42 26.33 0.36
CA GLY A 238 -4.85 25.81 1.61
C GLY A 238 -4.76 24.29 1.67
N TYR A 239 -4.63 23.61 0.53
CA TYR A 239 -4.52 22.18 0.38
C TYR A 239 -3.23 21.76 -0.34
N LYS A 240 -2.87 20.49 -0.18
CA LYS A 240 -1.89 19.76 -0.99
C LYS A 240 -2.58 18.62 -1.74
N ILE A 241 -2.07 18.24 -2.91
CA ILE A 241 -2.58 17.08 -3.66
C ILE A 241 -1.75 15.85 -3.29
N LYS A 242 -2.42 14.78 -2.87
CA LYS A 242 -1.81 13.47 -2.54
C LYS A 242 -2.59 12.35 -3.21
N LEU A 243 -1.90 11.31 -3.70
CA LEU A 243 -2.55 10.07 -4.12
C LEU A 243 -2.86 9.24 -2.88
N LEU A 244 -4.14 8.99 -2.63
CA LEU A 244 -4.56 8.18 -1.48
C LEU A 244 -5.23 6.89 -1.92
N GLY A 245 -4.82 5.77 -1.29
CA GLY A 245 -5.69 4.62 -1.15
C GLY A 245 -6.63 4.87 0.04
N ARG A 246 -7.92 4.68 -0.15
CA ARG A 246 -8.93 4.90 0.88
C ARG A 246 -9.91 3.75 0.97
N SER A 247 -10.23 3.34 2.19
CA SER A 247 -11.18 2.29 2.50
C SER A 247 -12.04 2.71 3.69
N ARG A 248 -13.39 2.63 3.55
CA ARG A 248 -14.34 3.08 4.56
C ARG A 248 -15.50 2.10 4.68
N ALA A 249 -15.90 1.78 5.92
CA ALA A 249 -17.11 1.04 6.19
C ALA A 249 -18.37 1.83 5.79
N VAL A 250 -19.29 1.19 5.08
CA VAL A 250 -20.58 1.76 4.64
C VAL A 250 -21.69 0.76 4.94
N GLY A 251 -22.25 0.81 6.14
CA GLY A 251 -23.15 -0.23 6.64
C GLY A 251 -22.41 -1.59 6.71
N GLU A 252 -22.96 -2.60 6.04
CA GLU A 252 -22.35 -3.93 5.94
C GLU A 252 -21.35 -4.06 4.77
N LYS A 253 -21.17 -3.01 3.98
CA LYS A 253 -20.26 -2.95 2.84
C LYS A 253 -19.02 -2.14 3.15
N VAL A 254 -18.02 -2.23 2.26
CA VAL A 254 -16.81 -1.45 2.31
C VAL A 254 -16.64 -0.68 1.00
N SER A 255 -16.45 0.62 1.07
CA SER A 255 -16.05 1.41 -0.10
C SER A 255 -14.53 1.50 -0.13
N VAL A 256 -13.93 1.06 -1.22
CA VAL A 256 -12.47 1.06 -1.44
C VAL A 256 -12.17 1.70 -2.78
N TYR A 257 -11.20 2.61 -2.82
CA TYR A 257 -10.76 3.24 -4.06
C TYR A 257 -9.37 3.90 -3.92
N VAL A 258 -8.79 4.23 -5.05
CA VAL A 258 -7.55 5.01 -5.15
C VAL A 258 -7.82 6.22 -6.03
N ALA A 259 -7.47 7.41 -5.56
CA ALA A 259 -7.58 8.64 -6.34
C ALA A 259 -6.70 9.75 -5.77
N PRO A 260 -6.36 10.79 -6.57
CA PRO A 260 -5.84 12.04 -6.06
C PRO A 260 -6.87 12.72 -5.13
N HIS A 261 -6.37 13.25 -4.03
CA HIS A 261 -7.17 13.99 -3.04
C HIS A 261 -6.53 15.32 -2.70
N LEU A 262 -7.35 16.34 -2.46
CA LEU A 262 -6.91 17.52 -1.73
C LEU A 262 -6.88 17.20 -0.23
N VAL A 263 -5.72 17.39 0.37
CA VAL A 263 -5.45 17.14 1.80
C VAL A 263 -5.16 18.50 2.45
N ASN A 264 -5.89 18.85 3.50
CA ASN A 264 -5.66 20.11 4.21
C ASN A 264 -4.21 20.24 4.65
N LYS A 265 -3.56 21.37 4.37
CA LYS A 265 -2.14 21.60 4.66
C LYS A 265 -1.75 21.45 6.13
N HIS A 266 -2.71 21.51 7.05
CA HIS A 266 -2.49 21.31 8.48
C HIS A 266 -2.72 19.85 8.94
N SER A 267 -3.04 18.94 8.03
CA SER A 267 -3.19 17.53 8.36
C SER A 267 -1.83 16.82 8.39
N ILE A 268 -1.73 15.76 9.19
CA ILE A 268 -0.50 14.97 9.30
C ILE A 268 -0.06 14.40 7.94
N LEU A 269 -1.01 14.00 7.09
CA LEU A 269 -0.67 13.46 5.76
C LEU A 269 -0.12 14.51 4.81
N ALA A 270 -0.44 15.80 5.01
CA ALA A 270 0.12 16.87 4.19
C ALA A 270 1.63 17.06 4.41
N GLU A 271 2.14 16.66 5.57
CA GLU A 271 3.57 16.73 5.91
C GLU A 271 4.35 15.47 5.48
N VAL A 272 3.66 14.47 4.94
CA VAL A 272 4.29 13.26 4.39
C VAL A 272 4.73 13.55 2.96
N ASP A 273 5.96 13.97 2.78
CA ASP A 273 6.53 14.40 1.50
C ASP A 273 7.60 13.42 0.98
N ASP A 274 8.11 13.68 -0.21
CA ASP A 274 9.15 12.92 -0.90
C ASP A 274 8.74 11.43 -1.06
N VAL A 275 9.65 10.50 -0.79
CA VAL A 275 9.41 9.04 -0.92
C VAL A 275 8.75 8.40 0.30
N MET A 276 8.31 9.22 1.27
CA MET A 276 7.71 8.73 2.50
C MET A 276 6.27 8.25 2.27
N ASN A 277 5.88 7.24 3.04
CA ASN A 277 4.50 6.77 3.12
C ASN A 277 3.88 7.14 4.47
N GLY A 278 2.56 7.30 4.48
CA GLY A 278 1.79 7.56 5.68
C GLY A 278 0.43 6.86 5.64
N VAL A 279 0.09 6.12 6.67
CA VAL A 279 -1.17 5.38 6.79
C VAL A 279 -1.91 5.84 8.02
N VAL A 280 -3.18 6.19 7.86
CA VAL A 280 -4.09 6.52 8.97
C VAL A 280 -5.11 5.41 9.11
N ILE A 281 -5.28 4.91 10.32
CA ILE A 281 -6.30 3.91 10.68
C ILE A 281 -7.21 4.52 11.73
N ARG A 282 -8.51 4.54 11.48
CA ARG A 282 -9.52 5.08 12.40
C ARG A 282 -10.26 3.95 13.10
N GLY A 283 -10.07 3.86 14.41
CA GLY A 283 -10.81 2.94 15.29
C GLY A 283 -11.81 3.68 16.16
N ASN A 284 -12.91 3.01 16.52
CA ASN A 284 -13.99 3.61 17.31
C ASN A 284 -13.59 3.97 18.75
N ALA A 285 -12.60 3.28 19.32
CA ALA A 285 -12.13 3.53 20.70
C ALA A 285 -10.82 4.32 20.73
N VAL A 286 -9.88 4.02 19.84
CA VAL A 286 -8.55 4.64 19.81
C VAL A 286 -8.51 5.96 19.03
N GLY A 287 -9.51 6.21 18.17
CA GLY A 287 -9.50 7.34 17.23
C GLY A 287 -8.54 7.10 16.06
N ASN A 288 -7.87 8.14 15.59
CA ASN A 288 -6.91 8.06 14.50
C ASN A 288 -5.53 7.62 15.01
N VAL A 289 -5.01 6.56 14.43
CA VAL A 289 -3.61 6.13 14.59
C VAL A 289 -2.88 6.35 13.28
N VAL A 290 -1.69 6.94 13.33
CA VAL A 290 -0.90 7.27 12.14
C VAL A 290 0.42 6.52 12.16
N PHE A 291 0.74 5.87 11.06
CA PHE A 291 2.01 5.22 10.81
C PHE A 291 2.71 5.93 9.66
N CYS A 292 3.94 6.36 9.86
CA CYS A 292 4.70 7.09 8.85
C CYS A 292 6.15 6.57 8.80
N GLY A 293 6.73 6.50 7.61
CA GLY A 293 8.10 6.04 7.43
C GLY A 293 8.45 5.74 5.98
N ALA A 294 9.58 5.04 5.78
CA ALA A 294 10.02 4.61 4.47
C ALA A 294 9.14 3.49 3.91
N GLY A 295 8.38 3.78 2.84
CA GLY A 295 7.45 2.85 2.21
C GLY A 295 8.11 1.78 1.32
N ALA A 296 9.41 1.92 1.03
CA ALA A 296 10.19 1.00 0.21
C ALA A 296 11.68 1.06 0.58
N GLY A 297 12.48 0.19 -0.03
CA GLY A 297 13.93 0.19 0.11
C GLY A 297 14.47 -1.14 0.66
N LYS A 298 15.74 -1.45 0.32
CA LYS A 298 16.40 -2.71 0.65
C LYS A 298 16.32 -3.06 2.15
N LEU A 299 16.82 -2.19 3.00
CA LEU A 299 16.90 -2.46 4.45
C LEU A 299 15.54 -2.24 5.16
N PRO A 300 14.75 -1.21 4.87
CA PRO A 300 13.42 -1.08 5.45
C PRO A 300 12.53 -2.30 5.21
N THR A 301 12.40 -2.74 3.96
CA THR A 301 11.61 -3.93 3.60
C THR A 301 12.17 -5.21 4.23
N ALA A 302 13.50 -5.40 4.18
CA ALA A 302 14.13 -6.53 4.84
C ALA A 302 13.91 -6.56 6.36
N SER A 303 13.87 -5.40 7.01
CA SER A 303 13.57 -5.29 8.44
C SER A 303 12.17 -5.82 8.77
N ALA A 304 11.16 -5.48 7.97
CA ALA A 304 9.79 -5.98 8.14
C ALA A 304 9.71 -7.49 7.90
N VAL A 305 10.36 -8.01 6.85
CA VAL A 305 10.46 -9.45 6.58
C VAL A 305 11.13 -10.18 7.74
N VAL A 306 12.25 -9.69 8.25
CA VAL A 306 12.96 -10.34 9.38
C VAL A 306 12.13 -10.26 10.67
N ALA A 307 11.35 -9.20 10.87
CA ALA A 307 10.43 -9.13 11.99
C ALA A 307 9.34 -10.21 11.90
N ASP A 308 8.83 -10.52 10.70
CA ASP A 308 7.91 -11.64 10.48
C ASP A 308 8.58 -13.00 10.64
N VAL A 309 9.84 -13.15 10.22
CA VAL A 309 10.62 -14.38 10.50
C VAL A 309 10.73 -14.61 12.01
N ILE A 310 11.08 -13.58 12.79
CA ILE A 310 11.14 -13.66 14.26
C ILE A 310 9.78 -14.05 14.84
N ASP A 311 8.71 -13.45 14.32
CA ASP A 311 7.35 -13.74 14.79
C ASP A 311 6.94 -15.18 14.44
N ALA A 312 7.22 -15.67 13.22
CA ALA A 312 7.01 -17.06 12.83
C ALA A 312 7.79 -18.05 13.71
N VAL A 313 9.05 -17.75 14.02
CA VAL A 313 9.90 -18.59 14.89
C VAL A 313 9.35 -18.66 16.31
N LYS A 314 8.86 -17.56 16.86
CA LYS A 314 8.20 -17.52 18.18
C LYS A 314 6.91 -18.37 18.24
N HIS A 315 6.25 -18.50 17.10
CA HIS A 315 4.94 -19.12 16.99
C HIS A 315 4.94 -20.36 16.09
N LEU A 316 6.05 -21.11 16.03
CA LEU A 316 6.14 -22.35 15.23
C LEU A 316 5.04 -23.36 15.55
N TYR A 317 4.61 -23.41 16.83
CA TYR A 317 3.58 -24.35 17.33
C TYR A 317 2.28 -23.62 17.69
N ALA A 318 2.16 -22.33 17.36
CA ALA A 318 0.99 -21.53 17.63
C ALA A 318 0.70 -20.63 16.43
N ARG A 319 -0.47 -20.77 15.84
CA ARG A 319 -0.84 -20.00 14.68
C ARG A 319 -1.21 -18.56 15.05
N LYS A 320 -0.74 -17.59 14.27
CA LYS A 320 -1.19 -16.20 14.33
C LYS A 320 -2.56 -16.10 13.66
N TRP A 321 -3.49 -15.42 14.30
CA TRP A 321 -4.86 -15.25 13.79
C TRP A 321 -4.94 -14.09 12.78
N ILE A 322 -4.12 -14.12 11.72
CA ILE A 322 -4.28 -13.28 10.56
C ILE A 322 -5.16 -14.06 9.58
N SER A 323 -6.36 -13.60 9.33
CA SER A 323 -7.26 -14.24 8.39
C SER A 323 -8.34 -13.28 7.93
N TRP A 324 -8.80 -13.51 6.73
CA TRP A 324 -10.05 -12.99 6.18
C TRP A 324 -10.69 -14.07 5.31
N THR A 325 -12.00 -13.99 5.14
CA THR A 325 -12.73 -14.90 4.26
C THR A 325 -12.59 -14.45 2.81
N ASP A 326 -12.97 -15.32 1.88
CA ASP A 326 -13.12 -14.91 0.50
C ASP A 326 -14.16 -13.80 0.38
N GLY A 327 -14.01 -12.91 -0.60
CA GLY A 327 -14.86 -11.76 -0.82
C GLY A 327 -15.69 -11.89 -2.10
N SER A 328 -16.78 -11.15 -2.16
CA SER A 328 -17.59 -10.97 -3.37
C SER A 328 -17.72 -9.49 -3.72
N GLU A 329 -18.07 -9.20 -4.97
CA GLU A 329 -18.30 -7.82 -5.43
C GLU A 329 -19.46 -7.14 -4.71
N ASP A 330 -20.43 -7.91 -4.20
CA ASP A 330 -21.56 -7.39 -3.43
C ASP A 330 -21.16 -6.72 -2.12
N LEU A 331 -19.97 -7.03 -1.60
CA LEU A 331 -19.40 -6.40 -0.40
C LEU A 331 -18.83 -5.02 -0.66
N ILE A 332 -18.63 -4.65 -1.94
CA ILE A 332 -18.06 -3.36 -2.32
C ILE A 332 -19.18 -2.34 -2.50
N ALA A 333 -19.09 -1.23 -1.78
CA ALA A 333 -19.94 -0.07 -1.98
C ALA A 333 -19.29 0.87 -3.02
N ASP A 334 -20.09 1.35 -3.98
CA ASP A 334 -19.61 2.26 -4.99
C ASP A 334 -19.11 3.58 -4.35
N PRO A 335 -17.82 3.94 -4.53
CA PRO A 335 -17.26 5.16 -3.97
C PRO A 335 -17.93 6.44 -4.48
N VAL A 336 -18.61 6.40 -5.63
CA VAL A 336 -19.33 7.56 -6.17
C VAL A 336 -20.43 8.02 -5.23
N LEU A 337 -20.98 7.12 -4.40
CA LEU A 337 -22.03 7.42 -3.43
C LEU A 337 -21.52 8.02 -2.12
N LEU A 338 -20.21 8.01 -1.88
CA LEU A 338 -19.63 8.64 -0.71
C LEU A 338 -19.74 10.17 -0.79
N ALA A 339 -20.22 10.76 0.29
CA ALA A 339 -20.24 12.20 0.43
C ALA A 339 -18.82 12.74 0.65
N SER A 340 -18.47 13.81 -0.06
CA SER A 340 -17.20 14.54 0.04
C SER A 340 -17.41 15.97 -0.43
N ALA A 341 -16.60 16.91 0.01
CA ALA A 341 -16.39 18.13 -0.75
C ALA A 341 -15.50 17.80 -1.95
N TRP A 342 -15.63 18.58 -3.03
CA TRP A 342 -14.92 18.34 -4.28
C TRP A 342 -14.20 19.59 -4.74
N TYR A 343 -12.96 19.46 -5.12
CA TYR A 343 -12.23 20.42 -5.91
C TYR A 343 -12.57 20.20 -7.38
N ILE A 344 -12.90 21.30 -8.09
CA ILE A 344 -13.20 21.26 -9.52
C ILE A 344 -12.49 22.45 -10.18
N ARG A 345 -11.82 22.19 -11.30
CA ARG A 345 -11.24 23.21 -12.18
C ARG A 345 -11.94 23.20 -13.52
N THR A 346 -12.33 24.40 -14.03
CA THR A 346 -13.17 24.58 -15.21
C THR A 346 -12.87 25.90 -15.91
N ASP A 347 -13.36 26.06 -17.15
CA ASP A 347 -13.43 27.35 -17.88
C ASP A 347 -14.74 28.11 -17.67
N ALA A 348 -15.66 27.56 -16.91
CA ALA A 348 -16.93 28.23 -16.61
C ALA A 348 -16.71 29.44 -15.70
N SER A 349 -17.49 30.52 -15.92
CA SER A 349 -17.45 31.72 -15.07
C SER A 349 -17.92 31.41 -13.64
N CYS A 350 -17.44 32.19 -12.66
CA CYS A 350 -17.87 32.09 -11.27
C CYS A 350 -19.40 32.18 -11.11
N GLU A 351 -20.06 33.09 -11.84
CA GLU A 351 -21.51 33.24 -11.84
C GLU A 351 -22.23 31.95 -12.26
N LYS A 352 -21.71 31.29 -13.31
CA LYS A 352 -22.27 30.01 -13.78
C LYS A 352 -22.06 28.90 -12.76
N VAL A 353 -20.88 28.82 -12.13
CA VAL A 353 -20.57 27.87 -11.08
C VAL A 353 -21.50 28.08 -9.89
N GLU A 354 -21.66 29.30 -9.38
CA GLU A 354 -22.55 29.60 -8.26
C GLU A 354 -24.01 29.26 -8.56
N LYS A 355 -24.45 29.51 -9.79
CA LYS A 355 -25.82 29.20 -10.23
C LYS A 355 -26.10 27.68 -10.15
N GLU A 356 -25.16 26.84 -10.54
CA GLU A 356 -25.35 25.37 -10.60
C GLU A 356 -24.99 24.69 -9.30
N PHE A 357 -23.89 25.06 -8.64
CA PHE A 357 -23.37 24.41 -7.43
C PHE A 357 -23.82 25.08 -6.12
N GLY A 358 -24.39 26.28 -6.20
CA GLY A 358 -24.74 27.10 -5.03
C GLY A 358 -23.51 27.71 -4.37
N SER A 359 -23.49 27.73 -3.04
CA SER A 359 -22.34 28.27 -2.29
C SER A 359 -21.10 27.40 -2.44
N VAL A 360 -20.04 27.97 -2.99
CA VAL A 360 -18.74 27.34 -3.22
C VAL A 360 -17.62 28.23 -2.69
N LEU A 361 -16.44 27.65 -2.47
CA LEU A 361 -15.23 28.39 -2.14
C LEU A 361 -14.35 28.47 -3.39
N PHE A 362 -14.16 29.66 -3.95
CA PHE A 362 -13.27 29.88 -5.09
C PHE A 362 -11.82 30.00 -4.64
N ALA A 363 -10.90 29.54 -5.49
CA ALA A 363 -9.49 29.84 -5.33
C ALA A 363 -9.20 31.30 -5.72
N ASP A 364 -8.45 31.98 -4.88
CA ASP A 364 -7.92 33.31 -5.14
C ASP A 364 -6.74 33.23 -6.13
N ASP A 365 -7.04 33.11 -7.42
CA ASP A 365 -6.04 33.13 -8.49
C ASP A 365 -6.60 33.92 -9.69
N THR A 366 -5.75 34.76 -10.30
CA THR A 366 -6.06 35.61 -11.44
C THR A 366 -5.90 34.89 -12.79
N GLY A 367 -5.88 33.53 -12.78
CA GLY A 367 -5.79 32.74 -14.00
C GLY A 367 -7.03 32.86 -14.90
N SER A 368 -6.92 32.32 -16.11
CA SER A 368 -8.02 32.25 -17.08
C SER A 368 -9.06 31.17 -16.78
N GLU A 369 -8.81 30.36 -15.77
CA GLU A 369 -9.64 29.21 -15.33
C GLU A 369 -10.25 29.50 -13.97
N THR A 370 -11.39 28.88 -13.70
CA THR A 370 -12.06 28.90 -12.39
C THR A 370 -11.77 27.62 -11.64
N ALA A 371 -11.28 27.71 -10.42
CA ALA A 371 -11.13 26.58 -9.52
C ALA A 371 -11.91 26.82 -8.22
N PHE A 372 -12.63 25.81 -7.75
CA PHE A 372 -13.50 25.96 -6.59
C PHE A 372 -13.66 24.64 -5.80
N VAL A 373 -14.12 24.79 -4.57
CA VAL A 373 -14.51 23.69 -3.68
C VAL A 373 -16.01 23.74 -3.47
N THR A 374 -16.68 22.60 -3.66
CA THR A 374 -18.13 22.45 -3.47
C THR A 374 -18.48 22.28 -1.99
N SER A 375 -19.75 22.45 -1.65
CA SER A 375 -20.32 21.85 -0.44
C SER A 375 -20.21 20.32 -0.49
N VAL A 376 -20.44 19.65 0.66
CA VAL A 376 -20.38 18.17 0.75
C VAL A 376 -21.53 17.55 -0.06
N MET A 377 -21.19 16.73 -1.05
CA MET A 377 -22.13 16.01 -1.91
C MET A 377 -21.48 14.72 -2.44
N ASN A 378 -22.30 13.78 -2.92
CA ASN A 378 -21.75 12.57 -3.53
C ASN A 378 -21.33 12.82 -5.01
N GLY A 379 -20.49 11.93 -5.54
CA GLY A 379 -19.96 12.09 -6.90
C GLY A 379 -21.03 12.02 -8.00
N LYS A 380 -22.14 11.32 -7.77
CA LYS A 380 -23.28 11.28 -8.70
C LYS A 380 -23.88 12.68 -8.87
N MET A 381 -24.11 13.37 -7.74
CA MET A 381 -24.63 14.73 -7.75
C MET A 381 -23.66 15.70 -8.44
N VAL A 382 -22.36 15.58 -8.19
CA VAL A 382 -21.35 16.38 -8.89
C VAL A 382 -21.44 16.17 -10.41
N SER A 383 -21.51 14.92 -10.86
CA SER A 383 -21.62 14.58 -12.28
C SER A 383 -22.92 15.16 -12.90
N GLU A 384 -24.03 15.11 -12.19
CA GLU A 384 -25.31 15.69 -12.65
C GLU A 384 -25.21 17.23 -12.81
N LEU A 385 -24.54 17.91 -11.87
CA LEU A 385 -24.35 19.37 -11.93
C LEU A 385 -23.39 19.77 -13.06
N LEU A 386 -22.29 19.05 -13.25
CA LEU A 386 -21.36 19.28 -14.36
C LEU A 386 -22.04 19.11 -15.73
N ASN A 387 -22.91 18.09 -15.86
CA ASN A 387 -23.65 17.83 -17.10
C ASN A 387 -24.60 18.98 -17.52
N ARG A 388 -24.82 19.98 -16.66
CA ARG A 388 -25.56 21.22 -17.02
C ARG A 388 -24.70 22.24 -17.80
N GLY A 389 -23.63 21.76 -18.41
CA GLY A 389 -22.80 22.54 -19.33
C GLY A 389 -21.57 23.15 -18.66
N ILE A 390 -21.06 22.56 -17.61
CA ILE A 390 -19.77 22.89 -16.98
C ILE A 390 -18.80 21.77 -17.32
N LYS A 391 -17.75 22.10 -18.08
CA LYS A 391 -16.68 21.14 -18.41
C LYS A 391 -15.63 21.18 -17.29
N ALA A 392 -15.47 20.10 -16.55
CA ALA A 392 -14.38 19.96 -15.62
C ALA A 392 -13.09 19.56 -16.36
N TYR A 393 -11.99 20.25 -16.04
CA TYR A 393 -10.63 19.88 -16.45
C TYR A 393 -9.99 18.95 -15.43
N SER A 394 -10.29 19.17 -14.14
CA SER A 394 -9.87 18.33 -13.03
C SER A 394 -10.98 18.27 -11.99
N GLN A 395 -11.09 17.11 -11.33
CA GLN A 395 -12.09 16.86 -10.29
C GLN A 395 -11.47 15.94 -9.24
N PHE A 396 -11.23 16.45 -8.03
CA PHE A 396 -10.63 15.66 -6.94
C PHE A 396 -11.48 15.76 -5.68
N ARG A 397 -11.51 14.69 -4.90
CA ARG A 397 -12.13 14.69 -3.57
C ARG A 397 -11.29 15.47 -2.57
N ILE A 398 -11.94 16.08 -1.61
CA ILE A 398 -11.26 16.65 -0.44
C ILE A 398 -11.30 15.61 0.67
N LEU A 399 -10.14 15.32 1.26
CA LEU A 399 -10.05 14.49 2.45
C LEU A 399 -10.64 15.26 3.63
N GLY A 400 -11.78 14.80 4.14
CA GLY A 400 -12.49 15.41 5.27
C GLY A 400 -13.09 14.34 6.19
N ASP A 401 -13.55 14.76 7.36
CA ASP A 401 -14.17 13.92 8.39
C ASP A 401 -15.70 13.78 8.21
N HIS A 402 -16.18 13.73 6.97
CA HIS A 402 -17.62 13.73 6.64
C HIS A 402 -18.25 12.34 6.71
#